data_f5de49c23fe7b1d71627ede1a28710d9
#
_entry.id   f5de49c23fe7b1d71627ede1a28710d9
#
_cell.length_a   1.000
_cell.length_b   1.000
_cell.length_c   1.000
_cell.angle_alpha   90.00
_cell.angle_beta   90.00
_cell.angle_gamma   90.00
#
_symmetry.space_group_name_H-M   'P 1'
#
loop_
_entity.id
_entity.type
_entity.pdbx_description
1 polymer ?
#
loop_
_entity_poly.entity_id
_entity_poly.type
_entity_poly.pdbx_seq_one_letter_code
_entity_poly.pdbx_strand_id
1 'polypeptide(L)'
;MITSGINSKKADTILDNVEDIFFAGKDFDRDTPVQFINDDIKIVNKYLEEGRYFYTQIKQEGIVLYNSGKYKLARRRKLNYAEIKEQAQEYFDEKFSYANDFLGVTKLIYENMNNYKLCSFNLHQACENYYYAIRLTYTLRNNKQHNLSKLSSSTKRYSEDLATVFPQDTLEEKTAFY
;
A
#
# COMPACT_ATOMS: atom_id res chain seq x y z
N MET A 1 6.42 -8.90 -12.38
CA MET A 1 6.64 -9.36 -13.78
C MET A 1 5.42 -8.98 -14.61
N ILE A 2 5.61 -8.59 -15.85
CA ILE A 2 4.49 -8.31 -16.78
C ILE A 2 4.48 -9.43 -17.82
N THR A 3 3.37 -10.15 -17.93
CA THR A 3 3.20 -11.30 -18.80
C THR A 3 2.09 -11.09 -19.82
N SER A 4 2.00 -11.97 -20.81
CA SER A 4 0.89 -12.00 -21.77
C SER A 4 0.54 -13.43 -22.13
N GLY A 5 -0.75 -13.77 -22.04
CA GLY A 5 -1.27 -15.06 -22.44
C GLY A 5 -0.85 -16.24 -21.57
N ILE A 6 -0.30 -15.99 -20.38
CA ILE A 6 0.02 -17.01 -19.39
C ILE A 6 -1.10 -17.02 -18.34
N ASN A 7 -1.58 -18.21 -17.99
CA ASN A 7 -2.49 -18.36 -16.85
C ASN A 7 -1.79 -17.89 -15.58
N SER A 8 -2.46 -17.04 -14.76
CA SER A 8 -1.90 -16.47 -13.54
C SER A 8 -1.32 -17.54 -12.62
N LYS A 9 -2.04 -18.64 -12.38
CA LYS A 9 -1.56 -19.77 -11.55
C LYS A 9 -0.23 -20.35 -12.04
N LYS A 10 -0.03 -20.46 -13.35
CA LYS A 10 1.23 -20.97 -13.90
C LYS A 10 2.37 -19.95 -13.75
N ALA A 11 2.06 -18.68 -13.87
CA ALA A 11 3.02 -17.60 -13.65
C ALA A 11 3.43 -17.53 -12.16
N ASP A 12 2.45 -17.64 -11.25
CA ASP A 12 2.68 -17.64 -9.81
C ASP A 12 3.55 -18.83 -9.40
N THR A 13 3.26 -20.06 -9.89
CA THR A 13 4.10 -21.24 -9.62
C THR A 13 5.56 -21.04 -10.11
N ILE A 14 5.77 -20.38 -11.23
CA ILE A 14 7.13 -20.10 -11.72
C ILE A 14 7.84 -19.10 -10.80
N LEU A 15 7.11 -18.07 -10.35
CA LEU A 15 7.66 -17.06 -9.46
C LEU A 15 7.97 -17.62 -8.07
N ASP A 16 7.10 -18.47 -7.53
CA ASP A 16 7.33 -19.19 -6.27
C ASP A 16 8.62 -20.01 -6.35
N ASN A 17 8.82 -20.76 -7.45
CA ASN A 17 10.05 -21.51 -7.67
C ASN A 17 11.29 -20.61 -7.76
N VAL A 18 11.18 -19.44 -8.39
CA VAL A 18 12.29 -18.47 -8.46
C VAL A 18 12.58 -17.89 -7.09
N GLU A 19 11.56 -17.61 -6.29
CA GLU A 19 11.69 -17.15 -4.91
C GLU A 19 12.39 -18.20 -4.04
N ASP A 20 11.98 -19.46 -4.15
CA ASP A 20 12.60 -20.59 -3.44
C ASP A 20 14.09 -20.74 -3.80
N ILE A 21 14.45 -20.64 -5.08
CA ILE A 21 15.85 -20.69 -5.54
C ILE A 21 16.63 -19.50 -4.98
N PHE A 22 16.03 -18.31 -4.98
CA PHE A 22 16.64 -17.08 -4.47
C PHE A 22 16.95 -17.19 -2.97
N PHE A 23 16.04 -17.74 -2.16
CA PHE A 23 16.23 -17.92 -0.72
C PHE A 23 17.10 -19.13 -0.37
N ALA A 24 17.16 -20.16 -1.22
CA ALA A 24 18.04 -21.31 -1.02
C ALA A 24 19.54 -21.01 -1.29
N GLY A 25 19.84 -19.94 -1.98
CA GLY A 25 21.22 -19.52 -2.28
C GLY A 25 21.94 -19.01 -1.03
N LYS A 26 22.96 -19.76 -0.56
CA LYS A 26 23.72 -19.46 0.66
C LYS A 26 24.59 -18.20 0.62
N ASP A 27 24.71 -17.54 -0.52
CA ASP A 27 25.61 -16.40 -0.72
C ASP A 27 24.97 -15.03 -0.60
N PHE A 28 23.66 -14.97 -0.26
CA PHE A 28 22.95 -13.72 -0.11
C PHE A 28 22.71 -13.38 1.36
N ASP A 29 23.65 -12.65 1.93
CA ASP A 29 23.47 -11.91 3.20
C ASP A 29 22.51 -10.71 2.96
N ARG A 30 21.24 -11.01 2.65
CA ARG A 30 20.21 -10.00 2.41
C ARG A 30 18.97 -10.28 3.25
N ASP A 31 18.80 -9.45 4.25
CA ASP A 31 17.59 -9.43 5.10
C ASP A 31 16.32 -8.93 4.39
N THR A 32 16.42 -8.57 3.10
CA THR A 32 15.27 -7.99 2.38
C THR A 32 14.64 -9.05 1.47
N PRO A 33 13.41 -9.49 1.77
CA PRO A 33 12.70 -10.44 0.92
C PRO A 33 12.38 -9.83 -0.45
N VAL A 34 12.52 -10.64 -1.50
CA VAL A 34 12.06 -10.30 -2.83
C VAL A 34 10.56 -10.60 -2.91
N GLN A 35 9.77 -9.63 -3.31
CA GLN A 35 8.35 -9.82 -3.57
C GLN A 35 8.09 -9.75 -5.07
N PHE A 36 7.51 -10.80 -5.64
CA PHE A 36 7.09 -10.83 -7.02
C PHE A 36 5.63 -10.37 -7.17
N ILE A 37 5.39 -9.49 -8.12
CA ILE A 37 4.04 -9.09 -8.55
C ILE A 37 3.94 -9.43 -10.03
N ASN A 38 2.92 -10.21 -10.40
CA ASN A 38 2.69 -10.62 -11.78
C ASN A 38 1.34 -10.10 -12.27
N ASP A 39 1.37 -9.36 -13.38
CA ASP A 39 0.18 -8.83 -14.02
C ASP A 39 0.19 -9.06 -15.54
N ASP A 40 -0.99 -9.25 -16.11
CA ASP A 40 -1.15 -9.31 -17.57
C ASP A 40 -0.92 -7.92 -18.19
N ILE A 41 -0.24 -7.88 -19.33
CA ILE A 41 0.07 -6.64 -20.06
C ILE A 41 -1.18 -5.80 -20.37
N LYS A 42 -2.34 -6.43 -20.57
CA LYS A 42 -3.59 -5.71 -20.83
C LYS A 42 -4.06 -4.97 -19.60
N ILE A 43 -3.94 -5.59 -18.42
CA ILE A 43 -4.28 -4.98 -17.12
C ILE A 43 -3.32 -3.82 -16.85
N VAL A 44 -2.02 -4.05 -17.01
CA VAL A 44 -1.00 -3.00 -16.83
C VAL A 44 -1.26 -1.80 -17.74
N ASN A 45 -1.54 -2.05 -19.02
CA ASN A 45 -1.83 -0.98 -19.98
C ASN A 45 -3.12 -0.23 -19.65
N LYS A 46 -4.19 -0.93 -19.26
CA LYS A 46 -5.41 -0.31 -18.77
C LYS A 46 -5.12 0.65 -17.61
N TYR A 47 -4.43 0.20 -16.60
CA TYR A 47 -4.12 1.03 -15.43
C TYR A 47 -3.15 2.18 -15.72
N LEU A 48 -2.25 2.02 -16.69
CA LEU A 48 -1.42 3.13 -17.18
C LEU A 48 -2.27 4.21 -17.88
N GLU A 49 -3.24 3.81 -18.69
CA GLU A 49 -4.20 4.71 -19.37
C GLU A 49 -5.13 5.39 -18.36
N GLU A 50 -5.55 4.69 -17.32
CA GLU A 50 -6.30 5.25 -16.19
C GLU A 50 -5.42 6.13 -15.25
N GLY A 51 -4.12 6.16 -15.47
CA GLY A 51 -3.19 6.95 -14.65
C GLY A 51 -3.03 6.44 -13.21
N ARG A 52 -3.32 5.17 -12.95
CA ARG A 52 -3.17 4.56 -11.63
C ARG A 52 -1.73 4.69 -11.16
N TYR A 53 -1.55 5.23 -9.96
CA TYR A 53 -0.24 5.63 -9.44
C TYR A 53 0.80 4.51 -9.45
N PHE A 54 0.46 3.32 -8.96
CA PHE A 54 1.36 2.18 -8.84
C PHE A 54 2.04 1.82 -10.19
N TYR A 55 1.23 1.62 -11.24
CA TYR A 55 1.74 1.26 -12.56
C TYR A 55 2.47 2.42 -13.24
N THR A 56 2.01 3.63 -12.97
CA THR A 56 2.68 4.84 -13.46
C THR A 56 4.06 5.00 -12.86
N GLN A 57 4.20 4.76 -11.55
CA GLN A 57 5.47 4.82 -10.85
C GLN A 57 6.43 3.72 -11.33
N ILE A 58 5.95 2.47 -11.44
CA ILE A 58 6.76 1.37 -11.98
C ILE A 58 7.29 1.71 -13.37
N LYS A 59 6.45 2.29 -14.23
CA LYS A 59 6.88 2.68 -15.58
C LYS A 59 7.91 3.81 -15.59
N GLN A 60 7.84 4.73 -14.63
CA GLN A 60 8.75 5.90 -14.55
C GLN A 60 10.07 5.57 -13.86
N GLU A 61 10.03 4.79 -12.80
CA GLU A 61 11.14 4.57 -11.88
C GLU A 61 11.70 3.14 -11.95
N GLY A 62 10.94 2.21 -12.53
CA GLY A 62 11.32 0.80 -12.62
C GLY A 62 12.47 0.56 -13.57
N ILE A 63 13.33 -0.38 -13.20
CA ILE A 63 14.43 -0.85 -14.04
C ILE A 63 13.94 -2.05 -14.84
N VAL A 64 14.04 -1.97 -16.16
CA VAL A 64 13.68 -3.08 -17.07
C VAL A 64 14.82 -4.08 -17.09
N LEU A 65 14.62 -5.23 -16.44
CA LEU A 65 15.61 -6.32 -16.44
C LEU A 65 15.58 -7.16 -17.71
N TYR A 66 14.39 -7.34 -18.29
CA TYR A 66 14.20 -8.09 -19.53
C TYR A 66 13.02 -7.54 -20.32
N ASN A 67 13.14 -7.45 -21.63
CA ASN A 67 12.06 -7.05 -22.54
C ASN A 67 12.08 -7.93 -23.80
N SER A 68 11.00 -8.67 -24.03
CA SER A 68 10.86 -9.50 -25.24
C SER A 68 10.68 -8.72 -26.54
N GLY A 69 10.41 -7.43 -26.46
CA GLY A 69 10.10 -6.57 -27.59
C GLY A 69 8.72 -6.78 -28.24
N LYS A 70 7.96 -7.79 -27.80
CA LYS A 70 6.67 -8.15 -28.42
C LYS A 70 5.52 -7.20 -28.05
N TYR A 71 5.59 -6.57 -26.86
CA TYR A 71 4.52 -5.75 -26.32
C TYR A 71 5.06 -4.39 -25.89
N LYS A 72 4.25 -3.36 -26.09
CA LYS A 72 4.57 -1.99 -25.64
C LYS A 72 3.69 -1.62 -24.44
N LEU A 73 4.29 -0.97 -23.46
CA LEU A 73 3.54 -0.34 -22.38
C LEU A 73 2.83 0.91 -22.89
N ALA A 74 1.55 1.04 -22.54
CA ALA A 74 0.74 2.20 -22.87
C ALA A 74 1.38 3.50 -22.34
N ARG A 75 1.12 4.60 -23.04
CA ARG A 75 1.56 5.92 -22.57
C ARG A 75 0.71 6.33 -21.38
N ARG A 76 1.35 6.92 -20.38
CA ARG A 76 0.63 7.56 -19.27
C ARG A 76 -0.21 8.70 -19.82
N ARG A 77 -1.50 8.71 -19.47
CA ARG A 77 -2.40 9.82 -19.73
C ARG A 77 -2.36 10.80 -18.53
N LYS A 78 -2.38 12.09 -18.81
CA LYS A 78 -2.60 13.10 -17.77
C LYS A 78 -4.07 13.08 -17.40
N LEU A 79 -4.38 12.86 -16.12
CA LEU A 79 -5.74 12.89 -15.61
C LEU A 79 -6.26 14.31 -15.55
N ASN A 80 -7.56 14.48 -15.81
CA ASN A 80 -8.26 15.73 -15.52
C ASN A 80 -8.69 15.80 -14.04
N TYR A 81 -9.20 16.93 -13.60
CA TYR A 81 -9.58 17.15 -12.20
C TYR A 81 -10.69 16.20 -11.73
N ALA A 82 -11.69 15.91 -12.56
CA ALA A 82 -12.79 15.01 -12.21
C ALA A 82 -12.28 13.57 -11.97
N GLU A 83 -11.41 13.09 -12.84
CA GLU A 83 -10.78 11.76 -12.71
C GLU A 83 -9.87 11.66 -11.48
N ILE A 84 -9.14 12.74 -11.17
CA ILE A 84 -8.32 12.82 -9.94
C ILE A 84 -9.23 12.73 -8.71
N LYS A 85 -10.34 13.48 -8.71
CA LYS A 85 -11.31 13.47 -7.61
C LYS A 85 -11.97 12.10 -7.43
N GLU A 86 -12.36 11.46 -8.53
CA GLU A 86 -12.95 10.12 -8.51
C GLU A 86 -11.98 9.09 -7.92
N GLN A 87 -10.73 9.07 -8.38
CA GLN A 87 -9.71 8.15 -7.82
C GLN A 87 -9.41 8.45 -6.35
N ALA A 88 -9.36 9.72 -5.96
CA ALA A 88 -9.16 10.12 -4.57
C ALA A 88 -10.31 9.62 -3.68
N GLN A 89 -11.56 9.71 -4.18
CA GLN A 89 -12.73 9.21 -3.48
C GLN A 89 -12.71 7.68 -3.36
N GLU A 90 -12.41 6.95 -4.43
CA GLU A 90 -12.27 5.48 -4.41
C GLU A 90 -11.26 5.03 -3.33
N TYR A 91 -10.08 5.65 -3.31
CA TYR A 91 -9.06 5.32 -2.31
C TYR A 91 -9.48 5.66 -0.89
N PHE A 92 -10.16 6.80 -0.71
CA PHE A 92 -10.69 7.18 0.58
C PHE A 92 -11.69 6.15 1.08
N ASP A 93 -12.70 5.83 0.27
CA ASP A 93 -13.78 4.92 0.63
C ASP A 93 -13.25 3.53 0.98
N GLU A 94 -12.31 3.01 0.16
CA GLU A 94 -11.66 1.72 0.42
C GLU A 94 -10.94 1.70 1.77
N LYS A 95 -10.05 2.66 2.01
CA LYS A 95 -9.21 2.67 3.22
C LYS A 95 -10.01 3.04 4.47
N PHE A 96 -10.96 3.93 4.34
CA PHE A 96 -11.85 4.33 5.43
C PHE A 96 -12.76 3.16 5.86
N SER A 97 -13.27 2.38 4.89
CA SER A 97 -14.03 1.16 5.19
C SER A 97 -13.18 0.15 5.95
N TYR A 98 -11.98 -0.16 5.48
CA TYR A 98 -11.08 -1.07 6.21
C TYR A 98 -10.75 -0.58 7.62
N ALA A 99 -10.53 0.71 7.80
CA ALA A 99 -10.27 1.28 9.11
C ALA A 99 -11.44 1.06 10.07
N ASN A 100 -12.68 1.28 9.59
CA ASN A 100 -13.90 1.04 10.38
C ASN A 100 -14.09 -0.44 10.72
N ASP A 101 -13.79 -1.35 9.78
CA ASP A 101 -13.87 -2.79 10.00
C ASP A 101 -12.89 -3.23 11.11
N PHE A 102 -11.63 -2.80 11.05
CA PHE A 102 -10.65 -3.07 12.10
C PHE A 102 -11.06 -2.47 13.45
N LEU A 103 -11.61 -1.26 13.46
CA LEU A 103 -12.11 -0.63 14.68
C LEU A 103 -13.31 -1.40 15.25
N GLY A 104 -14.22 -1.87 14.40
CA GLY A 104 -15.35 -2.73 14.79
C GLY A 104 -14.89 -4.04 15.41
N VAL A 105 -13.93 -4.71 14.78
CA VAL A 105 -13.31 -5.93 15.32
C VAL A 105 -12.63 -5.66 16.66
N THR A 106 -11.91 -4.53 16.78
CA THR A 106 -11.28 -4.14 18.06
C THR A 106 -12.29 -4.07 19.20
N LYS A 107 -13.45 -3.42 18.98
CA LYS A 107 -14.53 -3.31 19.97
C LYS A 107 -15.06 -4.69 20.38
N LEU A 108 -15.34 -5.56 19.40
CA LEU A 108 -15.83 -6.92 19.66
C LEU A 108 -14.83 -7.74 20.50
N ILE A 109 -13.55 -7.65 20.20
CA ILE A 109 -12.49 -8.37 20.94
C ILE A 109 -12.38 -7.81 22.35
N TYR A 110 -12.40 -6.48 22.50
CA TYR A 110 -12.32 -5.82 23.80
C TYR A 110 -13.48 -6.21 24.72
N GLU A 111 -14.70 -6.22 24.19
CA GLU A 111 -15.92 -6.49 24.97
C GLU A 111 -16.09 -7.97 25.32
N ASN A 112 -15.60 -8.90 24.46
CA ASN A 112 -15.96 -10.32 24.59
C ASN A 112 -14.78 -11.25 24.91
N MET A 113 -13.53 -10.84 24.63
CA MET A 113 -12.39 -11.77 24.67
C MET A 113 -11.29 -11.39 25.67
N ASN A 114 -11.28 -10.18 26.21
CA ASN A 114 -10.21 -9.63 27.07
C ASN A 114 -8.79 -9.82 26.49
N ASN A 115 -8.67 -9.87 25.15
CA ASN A 115 -7.40 -10.08 24.48
C ASN A 115 -6.81 -8.74 24.02
N TYR A 116 -6.14 -8.05 24.92
CA TYR A 116 -5.59 -6.72 24.67
C TYR A 116 -4.50 -6.68 23.59
N LYS A 117 -3.72 -7.76 23.41
CA LYS A 117 -2.72 -7.82 22.33
C LYS A 117 -3.39 -7.79 20.95
N LEU A 118 -4.48 -8.55 20.79
CA LEU A 118 -5.24 -8.58 19.55
C LEU A 118 -5.98 -7.25 19.34
N CYS A 119 -6.51 -6.63 20.38
CA CYS A 119 -7.07 -5.28 20.33
C CYS A 119 -6.04 -4.27 19.82
N SER A 120 -4.85 -4.25 20.42
CA SER A 120 -3.78 -3.32 20.02
C SER A 120 -3.37 -3.50 18.57
N PHE A 121 -3.26 -4.75 18.09
CA PHE A 121 -2.96 -5.04 16.69
C PHE A 121 -4.04 -4.48 15.75
N ASN A 122 -5.33 -4.78 16.03
CA ASN A 122 -6.42 -4.30 15.18
C ASN A 122 -6.57 -2.77 15.25
N LEU A 123 -6.35 -2.16 16.42
CA LEU A 123 -6.37 -0.71 16.55
C LEU A 123 -5.25 -0.05 15.75
N HIS A 124 -4.05 -0.64 15.76
CA HIS A 124 -2.95 -0.19 14.93
C HIS A 124 -3.32 -0.23 13.44
N GLN A 125 -3.93 -1.34 12.97
CA GLN A 125 -4.40 -1.47 11.58
C GLN A 125 -5.51 -0.45 11.25
N ALA A 126 -6.41 -0.16 12.18
CA ALA A 126 -7.42 0.89 12.00
C ALA A 126 -6.75 2.27 11.80
N CYS A 127 -5.84 2.66 12.70
CA CYS A 127 -5.11 3.92 12.61
C CYS A 127 -4.31 4.03 11.30
N GLU A 128 -3.61 2.97 10.91
CA GLU A 128 -2.87 2.91 9.65
C GLU A 128 -3.78 3.22 8.45
N ASN A 129 -4.93 2.53 8.36
CA ASN A 129 -5.86 2.71 7.25
C ASN A 129 -6.53 4.09 7.26
N TYR A 130 -6.84 4.69 8.43
CA TYR A 130 -7.31 6.08 8.50
C TYR A 130 -6.28 7.06 7.94
N TYR A 131 -5.00 6.91 8.30
CA TYR A 131 -3.93 7.74 7.76
C TYR A 131 -3.73 7.52 6.26
N TYR A 132 -3.87 6.28 5.78
CA TYR A 132 -3.84 6.00 4.34
C TYR A 132 -5.01 6.63 3.60
N ALA A 133 -6.24 6.58 4.15
CA ALA A 133 -7.39 7.25 3.57
C ALA A 133 -7.08 8.74 3.33
N ILE A 134 -6.57 9.43 4.35
CA ILE A 134 -6.21 10.85 4.24
C ILE A 134 -5.10 11.07 3.20
N ARG A 135 -4.00 10.33 3.29
CA ARG A 135 -2.86 10.53 2.39
C ARG A 135 -3.19 10.28 0.93
N LEU A 136 -3.94 9.21 0.65
CA LEU A 136 -4.31 8.85 -0.72
C LEU A 136 -5.25 9.88 -1.34
N THR A 137 -6.17 10.44 -0.56
CA THR A 137 -7.05 11.52 -1.01
C THR A 137 -6.27 12.72 -1.52
N TYR A 138 -5.21 13.13 -0.80
CA TYR A 138 -4.42 14.30 -1.17
C TYR A 138 -3.30 14.04 -2.16
N THR A 139 -2.78 12.82 -2.24
CA THR A 139 -1.56 12.53 -2.99
C THR A 139 -1.74 11.52 -4.11
N LEU A 140 -2.78 10.70 -4.06
CA LEU A 140 -2.97 9.48 -4.87
C LEU A 140 -1.79 8.49 -4.77
N ARG A 141 -0.88 8.68 -3.81
CA ARG A 141 0.37 7.92 -3.66
C ARG A 141 0.31 6.98 -2.49
N ASN A 142 0.41 5.69 -2.76
CA ASN A 142 0.47 4.65 -1.73
C ASN A 142 1.92 4.23 -1.47
N ASN A 143 2.63 4.99 -0.68
CA ASN A 143 3.92 4.56 -0.16
C ASN A 143 3.65 3.71 1.09
N LYS A 144 3.91 2.41 1.02
CA LYS A 144 3.75 1.50 2.16
C LYS A 144 4.58 2.00 3.34
N GLN A 145 3.92 2.37 4.41
CA GLN A 145 4.53 2.86 5.65
C GLN A 145 3.72 2.38 6.83
N HIS A 146 4.29 1.47 7.63
CA HIS A 146 3.60 0.86 8.78
C HIS A 146 3.86 1.60 10.10
N ASN A 147 4.76 2.55 10.11
CA ASN A 147 5.07 3.33 11.31
C ASN A 147 4.06 4.47 11.47
N LEU A 148 3.21 4.40 12.52
CA LEU A 148 2.15 5.37 12.79
C LEU A 148 2.69 6.79 13.02
N SER A 149 3.85 6.92 13.65
CA SER A 149 4.48 8.24 13.87
C SER A 149 4.81 8.94 12.55
N LYS A 150 5.36 8.18 11.58
CA LYS A 150 5.64 8.71 10.24
C LYS A 150 4.36 8.99 9.45
N LEU A 151 3.34 8.15 9.60
CA LEU A 151 2.03 8.37 8.98
C LEU A 151 1.38 9.63 9.54
N SER A 152 1.29 9.76 10.86
CA SER A 152 0.78 10.95 11.56
C SER A 152 1.52 12.20 11.08
N SER A 153 2.85 12.22 11.16
CA SER A 153 3.66 13.37 10.75
C SER A 153 3.44 13.77 9.30
N SER A 154 3.19 12.80 8.42
CA SER A 154 2.95 13.06 7.00
C SER A 154 1.57 13.67 6.70
N THR A 155 0.60 13.52 7.62
CA THR A 155 -0.78 13.99 7.44
C THR A 155 -1.09 15.29 8.16
N LYS A 156 -0.32 15.68 9.17
CA LYS A 156 -0.49 16.93 9.95
C LYS A 156 -0.66 18.17 9.08
N ARG A 157 -0.01 18.23 7.93
CA ARG A 157 -0.09 19.35 6.98
C ARG A 157 -1.43 19.51 6.28
N TYR A 158 -2.33 18.51 6.37
CA TYR A 158 -3.62 18.56 5.68
C TYR A 158 -4.75 19.10 6.55
N SER A 159 -4.61 19.04 7.88
CA SER A 159 -5.54 19.62 8.85
C SER A 159 -4.86 19.83 10.19
N GLU A 160 -5.17 20.95 10.85
CA GLU A 160 -4.74 21.22 12.22
C GLU A 160 -5.27 20.19 13.21
N ASP A 161 -6.50 19.71 13.02
CA ASP A 161 -7.09 18.67 13.87
C ASP A 161 -6.26 17.38 13.87
N LEU A 162 -5.68 17.02 12.72
CA LEU A 162 -4.81 15.84 12.60
C LEU A 162 -3.51 15.99 13.39
N ALA A 163 -3.08 17.22 13.67
CA ALA A 163 -1.89 17.46 14.48
C ALA A 163 -2.15 17.15 15.96
N THR A 164 -3.41 17.19 16.40
CA THR A 164 -3.81 17.02 17.82
C THR A 164 -4.30 15.61 18.15
N VAL A 165 -4.51 14.73 17.15
CA VAL A 165 -5.02 13.36 17.37
C VAL A 165 -4.10 12.53 18.30
N PHE A 166 -2.78 12.67 18.12
CA PHE A 166 -1.78 12.08 19.00
C PHE A 166 -0.80 13.18 19.42
N PRO A 167 -1.07 13.86 20.53
CA PRO A 167 -0.17 14.90 21.03
C PRO A 167 1.20 14.30 21.39
N GLN A 168 2.26 15.01 21.11
CA GLN A 168 3.65 14.61 21.36
C GLN A 168 4.48 15.78 21.88
N ASP A 169 3.85 16.66 22.64
CA ASP A 169 4.51 17.87 23.15
C ASP A 169 5.32 17.57 24.39
N THR A 170 4.83 16.66 25.24
CA THR A 170 5.50 16.23 26.46
C THR A 170 6.28 14.93 26.29
N LEU A 171 7.17 14.63 27.25
CA LEU A 171 7.92 13.37 27.27
C LEU A 171 6.99 12.16 27.49
N GLU A 172 5.97 12.32 28.35
CA GLU A 172 4.98 11.29 28.65
C GLU A 172 4.15 10.93 27.43
N GLU A 173 3.66 11.94 26.68
CA GLU A 173 2.92 11.74 25.44
C GLU A 173 3.77 11.03 24.38
N LYS A 174 5.04 11.43 24.22
CA LYS A 174 5.96 10.74 23.32
C LYS A 174 6.15 9.28 23.72
N THR A 175 6.32 8.99 24.99
CA THR A 175 6.52 7.63 25.49
C THR A 175 5.26 6.78 25.33
N ALA A 176 4.07 7.37 25.50
CA ALA A 176 2.80 6.66 25.31
C ALA A 176 2.51 6.33 23.83
N PHE A 177 3.11 7.08 22.90
CA PHE A 177 2.90 6.88 21.46
C PHE A 177 3.84 5.82 20.85
N TYR A 178 4.98 5.53 21.48
CA TYR A 178 5.98 4.54 21.03
C TYR A 178 5.90 3.25 21.86
#